data_b9ed10b238d63a93d18eb7e74b269c3a
#
_entry.id   b9ed10b238d63a93d18eb7e74b269c3a
#
_cell.length_a   1.000
_cell.length_b   1.000
_cell.length_c   1.000
_cell.angle_alpha   90.00
_cell.angle_beta   90.00
_cell.angle_gamma   90.00
#
_symmetry.space_group_name_H-M   'P 1'
#
loop_
_entity.id
_entity.type
_entity.pdbx_description
1 polymer ?
#
loop_
_entity_poly.entity_id
_entity_poly.type
_entity_poly.pdbx_seq_one_letter_code
_entity_poly.pdbx_strand_id
1 'polypeptide(L)'
;MAKYQKLVEPFKIGNVELRNRFVMLPMTIEKVDNYHVTDDLVDFYEQRAKGHAGLIEIGSCYVCDCFGTEPKYHTTTGACGCWDDEFIPGFQRIAEVCHKHGSKVAAQLQLCYEWRASGDDPLLSYAPSKDVPSGPFVGMPEREYTKEEIAEVVKQYGQAARRCKDAGI
;
A
#
# COMPACT_ATOMS: atom_id res chain seq x y z
N MET A 1 28.00 25.93 -10.59
CA MET A 1 26.65 25.39 -10.38
C MET A 1 26.76 23.89 -10.16
N ALA A 2 26.05 23.34 -9.19
CA ALA A 2 26.11 21.89 -8.93
C ALA A 2 25.54 21.13 -10.14
N LYS A 3 26.25 20.08 -10.58
CA LYS A 3 25.93 19.26 -11.78
C LYS A 3 24.48 18.69 -11.75
N TYR A 4 23.88 18.57 -10.56
CA TYR A 4 22.56 17.97 -10.33
C TYR A 4 21.58 18.90 -9.61
N GLN A 5 21.68 20.22 -9.83
CA GLN A 5 20.85 21.21 -9.16
C GLN A 5 19.34 20.93 -9.28
N LYS A 6 18.87 20.45 -10.44
CA LYS A 6 17.47 20.10 -10.67
C LYS A 6 16.91 19.03 -9.73
N LEU A 7 17.74 18.14 -9.21
CA LEU A 7 17.30 17.08 -8.29
C LEU A 7 16.95 17.63 -6.89
N VAL A 8 17.62 18.69 -6.47
CA VAL A 8 17.47 19.27 -5.13
C VAL A 8 16.54 20.49 -5.08
N GLU A 9 16.10 20.97 -6.24
CA GLU A 9 15.12 22.05 -6.34
C GLU A 9 13.72 21.55 -5.93
N PRO A 10 12.91 22.39 -5.25
CA PRO A 10 11.51 22.07 -4.99
C PRO A 10 10.74 21.75 -6.27
N PHE A 11 9.75 20.90 -6.15
CA PHE A 11 8.90 20.46 -7.26
C PHE A 11 7.44 20.34 -6.82
N LYS A 12 6.49 20.55 -7.72
CA LYS A 12 5.07 20.41 -7.44
C LYS A 12 4.46 19.25 -8.22
N ILE A 13 3.66 18.44 -7.52
CA ILE A 13 2.75 17.46 -8.09
C ILE A 13 1.33 17.93 -7.77
N GLY A 14 0.63 18.50 -8.76
CA GLY A 14 -0.63 19.17 -8.52
C GLY A 14 -0.45 20.30 -7.50
N ASN A 15 -1.17 20.22 -6.38
CA ASN A 15 -1.09 21.18 -5.28
C ASN A 15 -0.07 20.80 -4.19
N VAL A 16 0.57 19.63 -4.29
CA VAL A 16 1.54 19.16 -3.31
C VAL A 16 2.93 19.63 -3.67
N GLU A 17 3.55 20.40 -2.78
CA GLU A 17 4.92 20.86 -2.92
C GLU A 17 5.88 19.88 -2.26
N LEU A 18 6.84 19.38 -3.02
CA LEU A 18 7.94 18.54 -2.58
C LEU A 18 9.19 19.37 -2.39
N ARG A 19 9.96 19.10 -1.34
CA ARG A 19 11.23 19.80 -1.06
C ARG A 19 12.33 19.55 -2.10
N ASN A 20 12.24 18.46 -2.84
CA ASN A 20 13.15 18.03 -3.90
C ASN A 20 12.48 16.97 -4.78
N ARG A 21 13.20 16.41 -5.76
CA ARG A 21 12.69 15.43 -6.72
C ARG A 21 13.10 13.98 -6.41
N PHE A 22 13.56 13.71 -5.19
CA PHE A 22 13.84 12.35 -4.77
C PHE A 22 12.57 11.69 -4.25
N VAL A 23 12.18 10.59 -4.86
CA VAL A 23 11.03 9.78 -4.48
C VAL A 23 11.51 8.39 -4.05
N MET A 24 11.12 7.98 -2.86
CA MET A 24 11.22 6.58 -2.48
C MET A 24 10.00 5.85 -3.02
N LEU A 25 10.22 4.95 -3.96
CA LEU A 25 9.16 4.13 -4.54
C LEU A 25 8.64 3.09 -3.53
N PRO A 26 7.39 2.62 -3.69
CA PRO A 26 6.79 1.69 -2.76
C PRO A 26 7.47 0.34 -2.82
N MET A 27 7.64 -0.25 -1.66
CA MET A 27 8.16 -1.60 -1.48
C MET A 27 7.39 -2.27 -0.35
N THR A 28 7.07 -3.53 -0.50
CA THR A 28 6.54 -4.33 0.60
C THR A 28 7.65 -4.56 1.61
N ILE A 29 7.47 -4.02 2.80
CA ILE A 29 8.42 -4.13 3.91
C ILE A 29 7.81 -5.09 4.93
N GLU A 30 8.45 -6.23 5.15
CA GLU A 30 7.99 -7.29 6.07
C GLU A 30 8.15 -6.87 7.56
N LYS A 31 7.60 -5.70 7.92
CA LYS A 31 7.62 -5.11 9.26
C LYS A 31 6.21 -4.72 9.71
N VAL A 32 5.26 -5.57 9.40
CA VAL A 32 3.87 -5.47 9.86
C VAL A 32 3.55 -6.63 10.78
N ASP A 33 2.60 -6.43 11.67
CA ASP A 33 2.02 -7.48 12.51
C ASP A 33 0.51 -7.50 12.27
N ASN A 34 -0.01 -8.61 11.74
CA ASN A 34 -1.43 -8.74 11.35
C ASN A 34 -1.91 -7.52 10.54
N TYR A 35 -1.13 -7.13 9.51
CA TYR A 35 -1.33 -5.95 8.66
C TYR A 35 -1.21 -4.59 9.35
N HIS A 36 -1.02 -4.55 10.68
CA HIS A 36 -0.82 -3.30 11.42
C HIS A 36 0.63 -2.80 11.30
N VAL A 37 0.74 -1.49 11.24
CA VAL A 37 2.03 -0.78 11.27
C VAL A 37 2.70 -0.99 12.62
N THR A 38 3.90 -1.55 12.61
CA THR A 38 4.75 -1.72 13.82
C THR A 38 5.66 -0.51 14.05
N ASP A 39 6.28 -0.44 15.21
CA ASP A 39 7.30 0.59 15.53
C ASP A 39 8.50 0.48 14.58
N ASP A 40 8.90 -0.74 14.23
CA ASP A 40 9.97 -1.01 13.27
C ASP A 40 9.67 -0.44 11.89
N LEU A 41 8.40 -0.49 11.45
CA LEU A 41 7.99 0.07 10.17
C LEU A 41 7.97 1.60 10.21
N VAL A 42 7.53 2.20 11.32
CA VAL A 42 7.58 3.65 11.53
C VAL A 42 9.03 4.13 11.49
N ASP A 43 9.95 3.48 12.23
CA ASP A 43 11.37 3.84 12.21
C ASP A 43 11.98 3.67 10.81
N PHE A 44 11.62 2.60 10.09
CA PHE A 44 12.05 2.40 8.71
C PHE A 44 11.75 3.61 7.84
N TYR A 45 10.54 4.15 7.87
CA TYR A 45 10.15 5.31 7.07
C TYR A 45 10.75 6.62 7.61
N GLU A 46 10.87 6.77 8.93
CA GLU A 46 11.53 7.93 9.53
C GLU A 46 12.99 8.07 9.08
N GLN A 47 13.74 6.94 9.01
CA GLN A 47 15.12 6.97 8.52
C GLN A 47 15.23 7.45 7.07
N ARG A 48 14.25 7.11 6.20
CA ARG A 48 14.21 7.59 4.81
C ARG A 48 13.88 9.07 4.74
N ALA A 49 12.97 9.54 5.59
CA ALA A 49 12.65 10.95 5.72
C ALA A 49 13.85 11.78 6.23
N LYS A 50 14.61 11.26 7.21
CA LYS A 50 15.91 11.83 7.65
C LYS A 50 16.92 11.89 6.50
N GLY A 51 16.88 10.93 5.58
CA GLY A 51 17.67 10.91 4.35
C GLY A 51 17.24 11.92 3.30
N HIS A 52 16.30 12.82 3.62
CA HIS A 52 15.84 13.93 2.77
C HIS A 52 15.07 13.51 1.52
N ALA A 53 14.42 12.35 1.46
CA ALA A 53 13.46 12.05 0.40
C ALA A 53 12.36 13.14 0.34
N GLY A 54 12.02 13.63 -0.85
CA GLY A 54 10.95 14.60 -1.04
C GLY A 54 9.56 13.98 -0.91
N LEU A 55 9.41 12.76 -1.43
CA LEU A 55 8.21 11.95 -1.34
C LEU A 55 8.59 10.53 -0.95
N ILE A 56 7.79 9.93 -0.08
CA ILE A 56 7.91 8.53 0.34
C ILE A 56 6.58 7.84 0.03
N GLU A 57 6.62 6.77 -0.77
CA GLU A 57 5.45 5.93 -1.00
C GLU A 57 5.49 4.72 -0.08
N ILE A 58 4.44 4.58 0.75
CA ILE A 58 4.20 3.39 1.56
C ILE A 58 3.65 2.30 0.63
N GLY A 59 4.20 1.13 0.65
CA GLY A 59 3.73 0.03 -0.18
C GLY A 59 4.03 -1.35 0.39
N SER A 60 3.15 -2.26 0.14
CA SER A 60 1.81 -2.14 -0.45
C SER A 60 0.76 -2.00 0.65
N CYS A 61 -0.39 -1.37 0.34
CA CYS A 61 -1.48 -1.19 1.28
C CYS A 61 -2.74 -1.85 0.70
N TYR A 62 -3.21 -2.92 1.32
CA TYR A 62 -4.34 -3.68 0.82
C TYR A 62 -5.68 -2.97 1.11
N VAL A 63 -6.52 -2.88 0.08
CA VAL A 63 -7.82 -2.20 0.14
C VAL A 63 -8.95 -3.11 0.61
N CYS A 64 -8.70 -4.41 0.72
CA CYS A 64 -9.66 -5.41 1.20
C CYS A 64 -8.95 -6.47 2.05
N ASP A 65 -9.70 -7.09 2.95
CA ASP A 65 -9.27 -8.30 3.64
C ASP A 65 -9.44 -9.50 2.70
N CYS A 66 -8.40 -9.79 1.93
CA CYS A 66 -8.45 -10.82 0.90
C CYS A 66 -8.27 -12.23 1.46
N PHE A 67 -7.70 -12.35 2.66
CA PHE A 67 -7.40 -13.64 3.25
C PHE A 67 -8.44 -14.07 4.30
N GLY A 68 -9.43 -13.21 4.60
CA GLY A 68 -10.39 -13.45 5.66
C GLY A 68 -9.71 -13.55 7.02
N THR A 69 -10.43 -14.07 8.00
CA THR A 69 -9.98 -14.19 9.38
C THR A 69 -9.05 -15.38 9.66
N GLU A 70 -8.57 -16.10 8.65
CA GLU A 70 -7.71 -17.26 8.84
C GLU A 70 -6.27 -16.85 9.18
N PRO A 71 -5.80 -16.99 10.43
CA PRO A 71 -4.50 -16.49 10.89
C PRO A 71 -3.31 -17.04 10.10
N LYS A 72 -3.43 -18.23 9.50
CA LYS A 72 -2.33 -18.87 8.74
C LYS A 72 -1.92 -18.11 7.48
N TYR A 73 -2.78 -17.21 6.98
CA TYR A 73 -2.49 -16.40 5.79
C TYR A 73 -1.98 -15.00 6.14
N HIS A 74 -2.15 -14.55 7.39
CA HIS A 74 -1.77 -13.21 7.84
C HIS A 74 -0.26 -12.98 7.96
N THR A 75 0.53 -14.05 8.04
CA THR A 75 1.96 -13.96 8.39
C THR A 75 2.91 -13.75 7.20
N THR A 76 2.42 -13.74 5.96
CA THR A 76 3.31 -13.83 4.79
C THR A 76 3.31 -12.63 3.87
N THR A 77 2.47 -11.63 4.11
CA THR A 77 2.27 -10.59 3.08
C THR A 77 3.14 -9.35 3.23
N GLY A 78 3.61 -9.05 4.41
CA GLY A 78 4.40 -7.82 4.65
C GLY A 78 3.70 -6.50 4.31
N ALA A 79 2.45 -6.57 3.83
CA ALA A 79 1.67 -5.42 3.41
C ALA A 79 0.85 -4.83 4.56
N CYS A 80 0.60 -3.51 4.53
CA CYS A 80 -0.30 -2.86 5.48
C CYS A 80 -1.76 -3.10 5.11
N GLY A 81 -2.63 -3.26 6.11
CA GLY A 81 -4.08 -3.21 5.92
C GLY A 81 -4.55 -1.77 5.71
N CYS A 82 -5.55 -1.58 4.85
CA CYS A 82 -6.19 -0.28 4.62
C CYS A 82 -7.71 -0.42 4.39
N TRP A 83 -8.28 -1.59 4.70
CA TRP A 83 -9.71 -1.88 4.48
C TRP A 83 -10.61 -1.51 5.66
N ASP A 84 -10.04 -1.24 6.86
CA ASP A 84 -10.78 -0.83 8.04
C ASP A 84 -10.18 0.43 8.66
N ASP A 85 -10.99 1.15 9.45
CA ASP A 85 -10.59 2.39 10.12
C ASP A 85 -9.58 2.13 11.26
N GLU A 86 -9.49 0.89 11.75
CA GLU A 86 -8.51 0.47 12.77
C GLU A 86 -7.05 0.64 12.32
N PHE A 87 -6.79 0.67 11.01
CA PHE A 87 -5.45 0.87 10.44
C PHE A 87 -5.02 2.34 10.38
N ILE A 88 -5.96 3.31 10.49
CA ILE A 88 -5.67 4.75 10.41
C ILE A 88 -4.57 5.18 11.38
N PRO A 89 -4.57 4.79 12.69
CA PRO A 89 -3.55 5.24 13.63
C PRO A 89 -2.12 4.83 13.24
N GLY A 90 -1.96 3.66 12.63
CA GLY A 90 -0.66 3.21 12.13
C GLY A 90 -0.11 4.10 11.02
N PHE A 91 -0.94 4.44 10.05
CA PHE A 91 -0.59 5.35 8.97
C PHE A 91 -0.33 6.78 9.46
N GLN A 92 -1.10 7.26 10.46
CA GLN A 92 -0.86 8.57 11.09
C GLN A 92 0.56 8.66 11.66
N ARG A 93 1.02 7.64 12.38
CA ARG A 93 2.38 7.59 12.92
C ARG A 93 3.45 7.71 11.84
N ILE A 94 3.29 7.00 10.71
CA ILE A 94 4.22 7.10 9.58
C ILE A 94 4.17 8.52 8.98
N ALA A 95 2.98 9.07 8.74
CA ALA A 95 2.81 10.41 8.19
C ALA A 95 3.47 11.47 9.09
N GLU A 96 3.25 11.41 10.40
CA GLU A 96 3.81 12.34 11.39
C GLU A 96 5.35 12.34 11.36
N VAL A 97 5.99 11.16 11.43
CA VAL A 97 7.46 11.11 11.44
C VAL A 97 8.05 11.56 10.10
N CYS A 98 7.41 11.25 8.99
CA CYS A 98 7.87 11.71 7.68
C CYS A 98 7.71 13.22 7.51
N HIS A 99 6.56 13.77 7.87
CA HIS A 99 6.27 15.20 7.79
C HIS A 99 7.17 16.03 8.70
N LYS A 100 7.49 15.53 9.91
CA LYS A 100 8.46 16.14 10.83
C LYS A 100 9.80 16.39 10.18
N HIS A 101 10.23 15.54 9.26
CA HIS A 101 11.48 15.67 8.50
C HIS A 101 11.28 16.33 7.12
N GLY A 102 10.07 16.83 6.82
CA GLY A 102 9.78 17.57 5.57
C GLY A 102 9.55 16.70 4.34
N SER A 103 9.42 15.40 4.49
CA SER A 103 8.99 14.49 3.42
C SER A 103 7.46 14.50 3.28
N LYS A 104 6.95 14.41 2.07
CA LYS A 104 5.55 14.09 1.82
C LYS A 104 5.37 12.59 1.76
N VAL A 105 4.15 12.11 2.02
CA VAL A 105 3.82 10.68 2.03
C VAL A 105 2.71 10.40 1.03
N ALA A 106 2.81 9.29 0.33
CA ALA A 106 1.77 8.70 -0.48
C ALA A 106 1.62 7.22 -0.11
N ALA A 107 0.51 6.58 -0.47
CA ALA A 107 0.29 5.16 -0.27
C ALA A 107 -0.01 4.48 -1.61
N GLN A 108 0.66 3.36 -1.87
CA GLN A 108 0.32 2.47 -2.97
C GLN A 108 -0.82 1.57 -2.53
N LEU A 109 -2.04 1.95 -2.91
CA LEU A 109 -3.21 1.11 -2.69
C LEU A 109 -3.19 -0.06 -3.67
N GLN A 110 -3.40 -1.25 -3.14
CA GLN A 110 -3.35 -2.49 -3.90
C GLN A 110 -4.53 -3.36 -3.56
N LEU A 111 -5.17 -3.90 -4.59
CA LEU A 111 -6.01 -5.06 -4.41
C LEU A 111 -5.10 -6.23 -4.04
N CYS A 112 -5.42 -6.90 -2.95
CA CYS A 112 -4.68 -8.11 -2.58
C CYS A 112 -4.67 -9.06 -3.77
N TYR A 113 -3.53 -9.68 -4.06
CA TYR A 113 -3.48 -10.78 -5.01
C TYR A 113 -4.27 -11.94 -4.42
N GLU A 114 -5.44 -11.98 -4.61
CA GLU A 114 -6.51 -12.87 -4.96
C GLU A 114 -6.44 -14.30 -4.46
N TRP A 115 -5.93 -14.47 -3.23
CA TRP A 115 -5.95 -15.75 -2.57
C TRP A 115 -7.14 -15.82 -1.63
N ARG A 116 -8.32 -16.19 -2.12
CA ARG A 116 -9.38 -16.63 -1.24
C ARG A 116 -9.26 -18.14 -1.07
N ALA A 117 -8.80 -18.54 0.10
CA ALA A 117 -9.12 -19.88 0.58
C ALA A 117 -10.49 -19.82 1.23
N SER A 118 -11.51 -20.33 0.58
CA SER A 118 -12.80 -20.55 1.20
C SER A 118 -12.91 -22.02 1.57
N GLY A 119 -12.75 -22.36 2.86
CA GLY A 119 -12.91 -23.71 3.36
C GLY A 119 -11.92 -24.71 2.77
N ASP A 120 -12.42 -25.82 2.24
CA ASP A 120 -11.63 -26.89 1.60
C ASP A 120 -11.30 -26.59 0.12
N ASP A 121 -11.68 -25.40 -0.39
CA ASP A 121 -11.43 -25.02 -1.77
C ASP A 121 -9.97 -24.62 -2.01
N PRO A 122 -9.39 -25.02 -3.14
CA PRO A 122 -8.07 -24.56 -3.52
C PRO A 122 -8.05 -23.03 -3.65
N LEU A 123 -6.90 -22.44 -3.41
CA LEU A 123 -6.66 -21.02 -3.61
C LEU A 123 -7.13 -20.60 -5.02
N LEU A 124 -8.09 -19.68 -5.07
CA LEU A 124 -8.64 -19.15 -6.32
C LEU A 124 -8.04 -17.77 -6.58
N SER A 125 -7.50 -17.58 -7.77
CA SER A 125 -7.14 -16.26 -8.26
C SER A 125 -8.35 -15.63 -8.96
N TYR A 126 -8.60 -14.35 -8.66
CA TYR A 126 -9.65 -13.57 -9.33
C TYR A 126 -8.99 -12.63 -10.32
N ALA A 127 -9.51 -12.59 -11.53
CA ALA A 127 -9.02 -11.72 -12.58
C ALA A 127 -10.18 -11.02 -13.31
N PRO A 128 -9.93 -9.92 -14.01
CA PRO A 128 -10.94 -9.31 -14.86
C PRO A 128 -11.38 -10.25 -16.01
N SER A 129 -10.55 -11.22 -16.37
CA SER A 129 -10.80 -12.23 -17.41
C SER A 129 -10.08 -13.54 -17.03
N LYS A 130 -10.75 -14.67 -17.18
CA LYS A 130 -10.21 -16.00 -16.87
C LYS A 130 -9.20 -16.54 -17.90
N ASP A 131 -9.11 -15.92 -19.06
CA ASP A 131 -8.35 -16.45 -20.19
C ASP A 131 -6.94 -15.81 -20.32
N VAL A 132 -6.55 -14.99 -19.37
CA VAL A 132 -5.24 -14.33 -19.36
C VAL A 132 -4.34 -14.95 -18.31
N PRO A 133 -3.24 -15.64 -18.70
CA PRO A 133 -2.28 -16.14 -17.72
C PRO A 133 -1.72 -15.00 -16.88
N SER A 134 -1.96 -15.01 -15.58
CA SER A 134 -1.49 -13.95 -14.68
C SER A 134 -0.10 -14.28 -14.12
N GLY A 135 0.95 -13.77 -14.76
CA GLY A 135 2.30 -13.64 -14.20
C GLY A 135 2.85 -14.88 -13.46
N PRO A 136 3.40 -14.73 -12.26
CA PRO A 136 4.04 -15.83 -11.52
C PRO A 136 3.06 -16.87 -10.98
N PHE A 137 1.76 -16.66 -11.13
CA PHE A 137 0.68 -17.52 -10.62
C PHE A 137 0.09 -18.45 -11.69
N VAL A 138 0.82 -18.68 -12.78
CA VAL A 138 0.43 -19.61 -13.86
C VAL A 138 0.11 -20.98 -13.27
N GLY A 139 -1.11 -21.46 -13.52
CA GLY A 139 -1.57 -22.78 -13.08
C GLY A 139 -2.50 -22.76 -11.85
N MET A 140 -2.82 -21.60 -11.30
CA MET A 140 -3.90 -21.48 -10.32
C MET A 140 -5.25 -21.42 -10.99
N PRO A 141 -6.29 -21.97 -10.33
CA PRO A 141 -7.66 -21.77 -10.79
C PRO A 141 -7.99 -20.30 -10.83
N GLU A 142 -8.38 -19.78 -11.97
CA GLU A 142 -8.76 -18.39 -12.15
C GLU A 142 -10.28 -18.29 -12.23
N ARG A 143 -10.84 -17.30 -11.52
CA ARG A 143 -12.23 -16.93 -11.62
C ARG A 143 -12.33 -15.47 -12.09
N GLU A 144 -13.20 -15.24 -13.06
CA GLU A 144 -13.52 -13.89 -13.51
C GLU A 144 -14.38 -13.16 -12.46
N TYR A 145 -14.03 -11.90 -12.19
CA TYR A 145 -14.87 -11.02 -11.39
C TYR A 145 -16.21 -10.75 -12.07
N THR A 146 -17.29 -10.77 -11.32
CA THR A 146 -18.57 -10.22 -11.78
C THR A 146 -18.51 -8.70 -11.81
N LYS A 147 -19.43 -8.06 -12.54
CA LYS A 147 -19.53 -6.59 -12.57
C LYS A 147 -19.84 -5.99 -11.20
N GLU A 148 -20.64 -6.69 -10.40
CA GLU A 148 -20.99 -6.31 -9.04
C GLU A 148 -19.77 -6.37 -8.11
N GLU A 149 -18.94 -7.40 -8.22
CA GLU A 149 -17.68 -7.52 -7.48
C GLU A 149 -16.68 -6.44 -7.88
N ILE A 150 -16.57 -6.11 -9.18
CA ILE A 150 -15.74 -5.00 -9.65
C ILE A 150 -16.23 -3.67 -9.06
N ALA A 151 -17.54 -3.44 -9.00
CA ALA A 151 -18.10 -2.24 -8.40
C ALA A 151 -17.77 -2.15 -6.90
N GLU A 152 -17.80 -3.28 -6.17
CA GLU A 152 -17.41 -3.31 -4.77
C GLU A 152 -15.90 -3.04 -4.60
N VAL A 153 -15.04 -3.61 -5.44
CA VAL A 153 -13.60 -3.31 -5.44
C VAL A 153 -13.34 -1.82 -5.64
N VAL A 154 -14.01 -1.17 -6.59
CA VAL A 154 -13.89 0.28 -6.82
C VAL A 154 -14.28 1.07 -5.57
N LYS A 155 -15.34 0.68 -4.89
CA LYS A 155 -15.76 1.29 -3.62
C LYS A 155 -14.72 1.09 -2.50
N GLN A 156 -14.12 -0.10 -2.40
CA GLN A 156 -13.06 -0.38 -1.43
C GLN A 156 -11.83 0.50 -1.65
N TYR A 157 -11.40 0.71 -2.90
CA TYR A 157 -10.33 1.67 -3.22
C TYR A 157 -10.67 3.09 -2.76
N GLY A 158 -11.92 3.54 -3.00
CA GLY A 158 -12.37 4.87 -2.54
C GLY A 158 -12.35 5.00 -1.02
N GLN A 159 -12.76 3.96 -0.29
CA GLN A 159 -12.72 3.94 1.17
C GLN A 159 -11.29 3.91 1.72
N ALA A 160 -10.40 3.13 1.12
CA ALA A 160 -9.00 3.09 1.49
C ALA A 160 -8.30 4.45 1.24
N ALA A 161 -8.58 5.09 0.11
CA ALA A 161 -8.07 6.44 -0.19
C ALA A 161 -8.56 7.48 0.84
N ARG A 162 -9.82 7.39 1.29
CA ARG A 162 -10.33 8.22 2.38
C ARG A 162 -9.52 8.01 3.66
N ARG A 163 -9.26 6.75 4.05
CA ARG A 163 -8.48 6.42 5.26
C ARG A 163 -7.06 6.96 5.19
N CYS A 164 -6.40 6.83 4.05
CA CYS A 164 -5.09 7.44 3.83
C CYS A 164 -5.12 8.95 4.04
N LYS A 165 -6.12 9.63 3.46
CA LYS A 165 -6.32 11.06 3.65
C LYS A 165 -6.57 11.43 5.12
N ASP A 166 -7.41 10.67 5.83
CA ASP A 166 -7.69 10.89 7.26
C ASP A 166 -6.45 10.66 8.14
N ALA A 167 -5.52 9.81 7.67
CA ALA A 167 -4.23 9.60 8.30
C ALA A 167 -3.19 10.68 7.98
N GLY A 168 -3.49 11.65 7.11
CA GLY A 168 -2.55 12.72 6.73
C GLY A 168 -1.63 12.37 5.55
N ILE A 169 -1.98 11.35 4.77
CA ILE A 169 -1.27 10.90 3.56
C ILE A 169 -1.84 11.56 2.31
#